data_745b4fc9f611c03bd4e6b07a45b10ad0
#
_entry.id   745b4fc9f611c03bd4e6b07a45b10ad0
#
_cell.length_a   1.000
_cell.length_b   1.000
_cell.length_c   1.000
_cell.angle_alpha   90.00
_cell.angle_beta   90.00
_cell.angle_gamma   90.00
#
_symmetry.space_group_name_H-M   'P 1'
#
loop_
_entity.id
_entity.type
_entity.pdbx_description
1 polymer ?
#
loop_
_entity_poly.entity_id
_entity_poly.type
_entity_poly.pdbx_seq_one_letter_code
_entity_poly.pdbx_strand_id
1 'polypeptide(L)'
;MPNIKSAKKRVLVIEKKTMENRIIMSSVKTAIKKYNAAINAGDVAAAEALLPTTFGIVDSAAAKGVIHKNNAANKKSAMAKKLSALKANA
;
A
#
# COMPACT_ATOMS: atom_id res chain seq x y z
N MET A 1 -24.00 2.49 -32.57
CA MET A 1 -22.63 2.97 -32.30
C MET A 1 -22.59 3.77 -31.02
N PRO A 2 -21.63 3.53 -30.15
CA PRO A 2 -21.51 4.38 -28.98
C PRO A 2 -21.19 5.80 -29.42
N ASN A 3 -21.72 6.77 -28.68
CA ASN A 3 -21.48 8.16 -28.95
C ASN A 3 -20.00 8.48 -28.72
N ILE A 4 -19.32 8.99 -29.74
CA ILE A 4 -17.89 9.30 -29.69
C ILE A 4 -17.55 10.23 -28.52
N LYS A 5 -18.39 11.23 -28.25
CA LYS A 5 -18.20 12.16 -27.13
C LYS A 5 -18.24 11.45 -25.77
N SER A 6 -19.16 10.51 -25.59
CA SER A 6 -19.26 9.70 -24.37
C SER A 6 -18.04 8.79 -24.20
N ALA A 7 -17.57 8.20 -25.30
CA ALA A 7 -16.39 7.34 -25.27
C ALA A 7 -15.14 8.12 -24.88
N LYS A 8 -14.92 9.32 -25.42
CA LYS A 8 -13.79 10.19 -25.07
C LYS A 8 -13.82 10.58 -23.59
N LYS A 9 -14.98 10.99 -23.09
CA LYS A 9 -15.15 11.37 -21.69
C LYS A 9 -14.84 10.20 -20.75
N ARG A 10 -15.28 8.98 -21.11
CA ARG A 10 -15.03 7.77 -20.35
C ARG A 10 -13.54 7.43 -20.32
N VAL A 11 -12.84 7.56 -21.45
CA VAL A 11 -11.40 7.32 -21.53
C VAL A 11 -10.63 8.28 -20.64
N LEU A 12 -10.96 9.56 -20.65
CA LEU A 12 -10.31 10.57 -19.79
C LEU A 12 -10.49 10.25 -18.29
N VAL A 13 -11.69 9.83 -17.90
CA VAL A 13 -11.98 9.45 -16.51
C VAL A 13 -11.15 8.22 -16.09
N ILE A 14 -11.06 7.22 -16.97
CA ILE A 14 -10.27 6.01 -16.71
C ILE A 14 -8.79 6.35 -16.57
N GLU A 15 -8.24 7.20 -17.44
CA GLU A 15 -6.84 7.64 -17.37
C GLU A 15 -6.53 8.34 -16.04
N LYS A 16 -7.41 9.25 -15.61
CA LYS A 16 -7.26 9.96 -14.34
C LYS A 16 -7.24 8.99 -13.16
N LYS A 17 -8.18 8.06 -13.11
CA LYS A 17 -8.23 7.03 -12.06
C LYS A 17 -6.97 6.16 -12.08
N THR A 18 -6.48 5.80 -13.26
CA THR A 18 -5.27 5.01 -13.40
C THR A 18 -4.05 5.74 -12.84
N MET A 19 -3.91 7.04 -13.10
CA MET A 19 -2.83 7.86 -12.53
C MET A 19 -2.91 7.92 -11.02
N GLU A 20 -4.09 8.19 -10.47
CA GLU A 20 -4.31 8.24 -9.03
C GLU A 20 -3.96 6.90 -8.37
N ASN A 21 -4.38 5.79 -8.99
CA ASN A 21 -4.09 4.44 -8.51
C ASN A 21 -2.58 4.16 -8.52
N ARG A 22 -1.87 4.59 -9.56
CA ARG A 22 -0.41 4.43 -9.64
C ARG A 22 0.31 5.18 -8.52
N ILE A 23 -0.11 6.41 -8.24
CA ILE A 23 0.46 7.23 -7.17
C ILE A 23 0.24 6.54 -5.82
N ILE A 24 -0.96 6.06 -5.55
CA ILE A 24 -1.31 5.37 -4.32
C ILE A 24 -0.52 4.05 -4.19
N MET A 25 -0.45 3.27 -5.25
CA MET A 25 0.33 2.02 -5.27
C MET A 25 1.82 2.28 -5.03
N SER A 26 2.37 3.33 -5.64
CA SER A 26 3.74 3.77 -5.40
C SER A 26 3.97 4.09 -3.93
N SER A 27 3.04 4.81 -3.30
CA SER A 27 3.10 5.15 -1.87
C SER A 27 3.09 3.90 -1.00
N VAL A 28 2.22 2.94 -1.30
CA VAL A 28 2.14 1.66 -0.59
C VAL A 28 3.46 0.88 -0.72
N LYS A 29 3.98 0.76 -1.93
CA LYS A 29 5.24 0.04 -2.19
C LYS A 29 6.41 0.69 -1.48
N THR A 30 6.49 2.02 -1.52
CA THR A 30 7.55 2.78 -0.84
C THR A 30 7.50 2.59 0.66
N ALA A 31 6.31 2.67 1.26
CA ALA A 31 6.11 2.49 2.69
C ALA A 31 6.51 1.07 3.13
N ILE A 32 6.10 0.06 2.39
CA ILE A 32 6.45 -1.34 2.65
C ILE A 32 7.96 -1.56 2.50
N LYS A 33 8.57 -0.96 1.48
CA LYS A 33 10.01 -1.04 1.25
C LYS A 33 10.80 -0.45 2.41
N LYS A 34 10.40 0.71 2.91
CA LYS A 34 11.03 1.35 4.08
C LYS A 34 10.91 0.47 5.33
N TYR A 35 9.72 -0.09 5.54
CA TYR A 35 9.46 -0.99 6.66
C TYR A 35 10.35 -2.25 6.57
N ASN A 36 10.39 -2.87 5.40
CA ASN A 36 11.23 -4.05 5.18
C ASN A 36 12.73 -3.74 5.36
N ALA A 37 13.17 -2.55 4.95
CA ALA A 37 14.54 -2.11 5.17
C ALA A 37 14.87 -2.02 6.66
N ALA A 38 13.96 -1.50 7.47
CA ALA A 38 14.12 -1.44 8.92
C ALA A 38 14.18 -2.85 9.53
N ILE A 39 13.32 -3.77 9.06
CA ILE A 39 13.31 -5.16 9.49
C ILE A 39 14.63 -5.85 9.13
N ASN A 40 15.12 -5.68 7.90
CA ASN A 40 16.37 -6.28 7.42
C ASN A 40 17.60 -5.73 8.15
N ALA A 41 17.54 -4.47 8.56
CA ALA A 41 18.59 -3.83 9.35
C ALA A 41 18.56 -4.28 10.82
N GLY A 42 17.52 -4.97 11.25
CA GLY A 42 17.36 -5.38 12.64
C GLY A 42 16.94 -4.26 13.57
N ASP A 43 16.45 -3.16 13.04
CA ASP A 43 16.06 -1.98 13.81
C ASP A 43 14.59 -2.10 14.26
N VAL A 44 14.39 -2.72 15.41
CA VAL A 44 13.05 -2.93 16.00
C VAL A 44 12.36 -1.58 16.24
N ALA A 45 13.07 -0.59 16.78
CA ALA A 45 12.50 0.72 17.11
C ALA A 45 11.99 1.43 15.85
N ALA A 46 12.78 1.43 14.76
CA ALA A 46 12.37 2.02 13.49
C ALA A 46 11.18 1.28 12.88
N ALA A 47 11.20 -0.05 12.91
CA ALA A 47 10.10 -0.88 12.40
C ALA A 47 8.81 -0.60 13.18
N GLU A 48 8.86 -0.53 14.50
CA GLU A 48 7.70 -0.20 15.34
C GLU A 48 7.16 1.21 15.04
N ALA A 49 8.06 2.16 14.82
CA ALA A 49 7.65 3.53 14.48
C ALA A 49 6.98 3.61 13.11
N LEU A 50 7.47 2.84 12.15
CA LEU A 50 6.92 2.80 10.78
C LEU A 50 5.64 1.98 10.66
N LEU A 51 5.40 1.04 11.56
CA LEU A 51 4.27 0.11 11.48
C LEU A 51 2.92 0.83 11.36
N PRO A 52 2.53 1.74 12.29
CA PRO A 52 1.23 2.40 12.19
C PRO A 52 1.12 3.28 10.94
N THR A 53 2.19 3.96 10.55
CA THR A 53 2.21 4.79 9.34
C THR A 53 1.99 3.93 8.10
N THR A 54 2.70 2.80 8.00
CA THR A 54 2.57 1.87 6.88
C THR A 54 1.18 1.24 6.83
N PHE A 55 0.63 0.86 7.98
CA PHE A 55 -0.73 0.33 8.08
C PHE A 55 -1.76 1.35 7.61
N GLY A 56 -1.61 2.62 8.00
CA GLY A 56 -2.49 3.70 7.57
C GLY A 56 -2.48 3.88 6.04
N ILE A 57 -1.31 3.83 5.43
CA ILE A 57 -1.16 3.94 3.98
C ILE A 57 -1.83 2.76 3.27
N VAL A 58 -1.63 1.53 3.76
CA VAL A 58 -2.25 0.32 3.20
C VAL A 58 -3.77 0.37 3.35
N ASP A 59 -4.26 0.77 4.51
CA ASP A 59 -5.71 0.91 4.77
C ASP A 59 -6.35 1.97 3.88
N SER A 60 -5.69 3.11 3.69
CA SER A 60 -6.16 4.16 2.77
C SER A 60 -6.26 3.65 1.34
N ALA A 61 -5.26 2.90 0.88
CA ALA A 61 -5.29 2.31 -0.46
C ALA A 61 -6.44 1.32 -0.61
N ALA A 62 -6.71 0.51 0.40
CA ALA A 62 -7.85 -0.41 0.40
C ALA A 62 -9.18 0.34 0.40
N ALA A 63 -9.30 1.40 1.18
CA ALA A 63 -10.51 2.24 1.25
C ALA A 63 -10.81 2.91 -0.09
N LYS A 64 -9.78 3.28 -0.84
CA LYS A 64 -9.92 3.88 -2.18
C LYS A 64 -10.11 2.84 -3.29
N GLY A 65 -10.04 1.55 -2.96
CA GLY A 65 -10.23 0.46 -3.91
C GLY A 65 -9.01 0.19 -4.78
N VAL A 66 -7.85 0.75 -4.48
CA VAL A 66 -6.60 0.52 -5.22
C VAL A 66 -6.09 -0.90 -5.00
N ILE A 67 -6.21 -1.38 -3.77
CA ILE A 67 -5.91 -2.77 -3.42
C ILE A 67 -7.14 -3.41 -2.78
N HIS A 68 -7.26 -4.71 -2.94
CA HIS A 68 -8.38 -5.44 -2.34
C HIS A 68 -8.21 -5.50 -0.82
N LYS A 69 -9.33 -5.47 -0.11
CA LYS A 69 -9.39 -5.55 1.34
C LYS A 69 -8.59 -6.74 1.90
N ASN A 70 -8.68 -7.90 1.24
CA ASN A 70 -7.95 -9.10 1.63
C ASN A 70 -6.44 -8.95 1.43
N ASN A 71 -6.01 -8.30 0.35
CA ASN A 71 -4.60 -8.00 0.12
C ASN A 71 -4.05 -7.07 1.19
N ALA A 72 -4.81 -6.04 1.58
CA ALA A 72 -4.44 -5.14 2.65
C ALA A 72 -4.24 -5.89 3.96
N ALA A 73 -5.18 -6.75 4.31
CA ALA A 73 -5.11 -7.59 5.51
C ALA A 73 -3.87 -8.51 5.49
N ASN A 74 -3.59 -9.13 4.35
CA ASN A 74 -2.42 -10.01 4.18
C ASN A 74 -1.11 -9.23 4.33
N LYS A 75 -1.01 -8.05 3.75
CA LYS A 75 0.17 -7.19 3.86
C LYS A 75 0.41 -6.78 5.31
N LYS A 76 -0.64 -6.33 6.00
CA LYS A 76 -0.56 -5.94 7.41
C LYS A 76 -0.15 -7.12 8.28
N SER A 77 -0.75 -8.28 8.07
CA SER A 77 -0.43 -9.50 8.79
C SER A 77 1.03 -9.92 8.60
N ALA A 78 1.52 -9.88 7.37
CA ALA A 78 2.91 -10.21 7.05
C ALA A 78 3.90 -9.26 7.74
N MET A 79 3.59 -7.95 7.73
CA MET A 79 4.43 -6.94 8.40
C MET A 79 4.47 -7.16 9.92
N ALA A 80 3.32 -7.41 10.53
CA ALA A 80 3.23 -7.68 11.96
C ALA A 80 4.02 -8.95 12.36
N LYS A 81 3.93 -9.99 11.54
CA LYS A 81 4.68 -11.24 11.77
C LYS A 81 6.19 -11.03 11.69
N LYS A 82 6.65 -10.25 10.72
CA LYS A 82 8.07 -9.91 10.57
C LYS A 82 8.60 -9.17 11.79
N LEU A 83 7.85 -8.21 12.30
CA LEU A 83 8.22 -7.46 13.50
C LEU A 83 8.25 -8.36 14.73
N SER A 84 7.24 -9.19 14.89
CA SER A 84 7.15 -10.17 15.98
C SER A 84 8.36 -11.11 15.99
N ALA A 85 8.72 -11.64 14.82
CA ALA A 85 9.89 -12.51 14.66
C ALA A 85 11.18 -11.77 14.99
N LEU A 86 11.32 -10.52 14.57
CA LEU A 86 12.48 -9.69 14.86
C LEU A 86 12.63 -9.44 16.37
N LYS A 87 11.53 -9.14 17.05
CA LYS A 87 11.50 -8.95 18.50
C LYS A 87 11.88 -10.24 19.26
N ALA A 88 11.39 -11.37 18.77
CA ALA A 88 11.68 -12.67 19.39
C ALA A 88 13.17 -13.05 19.26
N ASN A 89 13.81 -12.59 18.18
CA ASN A 89 15.22 -12.88 17.91
C ASN A 89 16.19 -11.81 18.46
N ALA A 90 15.65 -10.73 19.00
CA ALA A 90 16.46 -9.62 19.51
C ALA A 90 16.99 -9.84 20.94
#